data_8e8e0cd1793dd86936ddfbd19a64e17b
#
_entry.id   8e8e0cd1793dd86936ddfbd19a64e17b
#
_cell.length_a   1.000
_cell.length_b   1.000
_cell.length_c   1.000
_cell.angle_alpha   90.00
_cell.angle_beta   90.00
_cell.angle_gamma   90.00
#
_symmetry.space_group_name_H-M   'P 1'
#
loop_
_entity.id
_entity.type
_entity.pdbx_description
1 polymer ?
#
loop_
_entity_poly.entity_id
_entity_poly.type
_entity_poly.pdbx_seq_one_letter_code
_entity_poly.pdbx_strand_id
1 'polypeptide(L)'
;MKKKLNLSIIILGISLLSSTAQIYPVRPQLSDKHSFSMILLPDAQSYNKFDANQPLFELQTAWVANSIEPLNIKGVLCTGDLVEQNEIRIPDGINGNQTSEEQWQAASRAFERLDDKISYVICTGNHDYGYEKAENRLCHLPDYFPSERNSCWKKSLVETGLNYQGIPTLENAAYEFETDTWGKLLVISL
;
A
#
# COMPACT_ATOMS: atom_id res chain seq x y z
N MET A 1 5.46 -19.23 -83.90
CA MET A 1 4.41 -18.70 -83.03
C MET A 1 4.96 -18.63 -81.59
N LYS A 2 5.31 -17.42 -81.11
CA LYS A 2 5.80 -17.22 -79.73
C LYS A 2 4.60 -16.82 -78.87
N LYS A 3 4.17 -17.68 -77.93
CA LYS A 3 3.16 -17.30 -76.94
C LYS A 3 3.78 -16.37 -75.93
N LYS A 4 3.23 -15.15 -75.80
CA LYS A 4 3.53 -14.23 -74.70
C LYS A 4 2.77 -14.69 -73.46
N LEU A 5 3.51 -14.96 -72.42
CA LEU A 5 2.95 -15.24 -71.12
C LEU A 5 2.73 -13.90 -70.39
N ASN A 6 1.49 -13.50 -70.21
CA ASN A 6 1.14 -12.31 -69.39
C ASN A 6 1.15 -12.72 -67.93
N LEU A 7 2.12 -12.19 -67.21
CA LEU A 7 2.22 -12.34 -65.76
C LEU A 7 1.41 -11.20 -65.09
N SER A 8 0.22 -11.51 -64.62
CA SER A 8 -0.56 -10.57 -63.83
C SER A 8 -0.09 -10.59 -62.39
N ILE A 9 0.55 -9.54 -61.94
CA ILE A 9 0.94 -9.37 -60.54
C ILE A 9 -0.28 -8.81 -59.79
N ILE A 10 -0.88 -9.65 -58.93
CA ILE A 10 -1.92 -9.24 -58.01
C ILE A 10 -1.19 -8.67 -56.75
N ILE A 11 -1.18 -7.35 -56.59
CA ILE A 11 -0.71 -6.71 -55.37
C ILE A 11 -1.85 -6.77 -54.38
N LEU A 12 -1.76 -7.70 -53.41
CA LEU A 12 -2.66 -7.76 -52.29
C LEU A 12 -2.25 -6.67 -51.30
N GLY A 13 -2.93 -5.55 -51.31
CA GLY A 13 -2.73 -4.51 -50.31
C GLY A 13 -3.21 -4.94 -48.95
N ILE A 14 -2.29 -5.36 -48.07
CA ILE A 14 -2.58 -5.56 -46.68
C ILE A 14 -2.63 -4.20 -46.02
N SER A 15 -3.81 -3.64 -45.85
CA SER A 15 -4.02 -2.48 -44.99
C SER A 15 -3.85 -2.93 -43.54
N LEU A 16 -2.68 -2.69 -42.95
CA LEU A 16 -2.46 -2.75 -41.51
C LEU A 16 -3.29 -1.63 -40.88
N LEU A 17 -4.50 -1.98 -40.47
CA LEU A 17 -5.27 -1.20 -39.53
C LEU A 17 -4.54 -1.28 -38.19
N SER A 18 -3.62 -0.35 -37.96
CA SER A 18 -3.08 -0.09 -36.62
C SER A 18 -4.20 0.46 -35.78
N SER A 19 -5.00 -0.42 -35.15
CA SER A 19 -5.86 -0.01 -34.04
C SER A 19 -4.94 0.32 -32.88
N THR A 20 -4.50 1.56 -32.78
CA THR A 20 -3.98 2.09 -31.54
C THR A 20 -5.16 2.12 -30.58
N ALA A 21 -5.30 1.07 -29.79
CA ALA A 21 -6.14 1.12 -28.60
C ALA A 21 -5.50 2.19 -27.71
N GLN A 22 -6.01 3.40 -27.80
CA GLN A 22 -5.64 4.48 -26.92
C GLN A 22 -6.22 4.13 -25.55
N ILE A 23 -5.44 3.42 -24.74
CA ILE A 23 -5.77 3.17 -23.34
C ILE A 23 -5.63 4.51 -22.65
N TYR A 24 -6.72 5.28 -22.63
CA TYR A 24 -6.79 6.39 -21.70
C TYR A 24 -6.82 5.77 -20.30
N PRO A 25 -5.87 6.09 -19.43
CA PRO A 25 -5.97 5.66 -18.05
C PRO A 25 -7.27 6.28 -17.49
N VAL A 26 -8.28 5.46 -17.31
CA VAL A 26 -9.51 5.90 -16.66
C VAL A 26 -9.10 6.24 -15.24
N ARG A 27 -9.02 7.52 -14.92
CA ARG A 27 -8.76 7.95 -13.54
C ARG A 27 -9.96 7.52 -12.71
N PRO A 28 -9.75 6.84 -11.59
CA PRO A 28 -10.85 6.48 -10.72
C PRO A 28 -11.58 7.74 -10.27
N GLN A 29 -12.91 7.69 -10.27
CA GLN A 29 -13.76 8.80 -9.84
C GLN A 29 -14.95 8.23 -9.07
N LEU A 30 -15.38 8.96 -8.06
CA LEU A 30 -16.63 8.64 -7.36
C LEU A 30 -17.81 8.94 -8.26
N SER A 31 -18.80 8.06 -8.26
CA SER A 31 -20.06 8.24 -8.98
C SER A 31 -20.94 9.33 -8.36
N ASP A 32 -20.80 9.54 -7.06
CA ASP A 32 -21.48 10.59 -6.29
C ASP A 32 -20.44 11.47 -5.59
N LYS A 33 -20.52 12.77 -5.82
CA LYS A 33 -19.64 13.79 -5.23
C LYS A 33 -19.74 13.89 -3.70
N HIS A 34 -20.83 13.38 -3.11
CA HIS A 34 -21.02 13.34 -1.66
C HIS A 34 -20.46 12.04 -1.02
N SER A 35 -20.00 11.11 -1.84
CA SER A 35 -19.34 9.91 -1.37
C SER A 35 -17.89 10.20 -0.99
N PHE A 36 -17.34 9.37 -0.13
CA PHE A 36 -15.91 9.33 0.19
C PHE A 36 -15.42 7.89 0.14
N SER A 37 -14.10 7.73 0.17
CA SER A 37 -13.44 6.42 0.21
C SER A 37 -12.58 6.29 1.46
N MET A 38 -12.52 5.06 2.00
CA MET A 38 -11.48 4.60 2.89
C MET A 38 -10.72 3.51 2.16
N ILE A 39 -9.41 3.55 2.19
CA ILE A 39 -8.57 2.54 1.55
C ILE A 39 -8.16 1.53 2.60
N LEU A 40 -8.30 0.24 2.28
CA LEU A 40 -7.79 -0.84 3.09
C LEU A 40 -6.55 -1.44 2.40
N LEU A 41 -5.42 -1.41 3.08
CA LEU A 41 -4.19 -2.09 2.69
C LEU A 41 -4.04 -3.33 3.56
N PRO A 42 -4.20 -4.53 2.97
CA PRO A 42 -4.03 -5.78 3.71
C PRO A 42 -2.55 -6.10 3.89
N ASP A 43 -2.28 -7.23 4.52
CA ASP A 43 -1.00 -7.78 4.90
C ASP A 43 0.13 -7.55 3.89
N ALA A 44 1.04 -6.64 4.23
CA ALA A 44 2.13 -6.24 3.34
C ALA A 44 3.34 -7.20 3.36
N GLN A 45 3.36 -8.14 4.28
CA GLN A 45 4.47 -9.07 4.49
C GLN A 45 4.91 -9.79 3.21
N SER A 46 3.94 -10.23 2.40
CA SER A 46 4.22 -10.96 1.16
C SER A 46 4.95 -10.12 0.10
N TYR A 47 4.80 -8.81 0.17
CA TYR A 47 5.56 -7.88 -0.67
C TYR A 47 6.93 -7.59 -0.05
N ASN A 48 7.00 -7.34 1.26
CA ASN A 48 8.19 -6.86 1.93
C ASN A 48 9.27 -7.93 2.12
N LYS A 49 8.89 -9.20 2.23
CA LYS A 49 9.83 -10.31 2.44
C LYS A 49 10.71 -10.67 1.25
N PHE A 50 10.38 -10.20 0.05
CA PHE A 50 11.20 -10.35 -1.15
C PHE A 50 11.50 -8.98 -1.77
N ASP A 51 12.76 -8.67 -2.01
CA ASP A 51 13.20 -7.41 -2.63
C ASP A 51 12.51 -7.15 -3.99
N ALA A 52 12.36 -8.19 -4.80
CA ALA A 52 11.70 -8.11 -6.10
C ALA A 52 10.22 -7.71 -6.02
N ASN A 53 9.56 -7.93 -4.88
CA ASN A 53 8.15 -7.64 -4.68
C ASN A 53 7.89 -6.27 -4.02
N GLN A 54 8.87 -5.70 -3.34
CA GLN A 54 8.73 -4.42 -2.62
C GLN A 54 8.18 -3.28 -3.49
N PRO A 55 8.59 -3.14 -4.78
CA PRO A 55 8.03 -2.12 -5.65
C PRO A 55 6.52 -2.23 -5.87
N LEU A 56 5.92 -3.42 -5.71
CA LEU A 56 4.47 -3.61 -5.83
C LEU A 56 3.72 -2.92 -4.69
N PHE A 57 4.23 -2.99 -3.48
CA PHE A 57 3.63 -2.31 -2.34
C PHE A 57 3.83 -0.79 -2.44
N GLU A 58 5.01 -0.35 -2.86
CA GLU A 58 5.26 1.07 -3.16
C GLU A 58 4.34 1.61 -4.25
N LEU A 59 4.03 0.81 -5.28
CA LEU A 59 3.09 1.20 -6.33
C LEU A 59 1.66 1.37 -5.77
N GLN A 60 1.23 0.50 -4.85
CA GLN A 60 -0.08 0.61 -4.20
C GLN A 60 -0.19 1.92 -3.42
N THR A 61 0.79 2.23 -2.58
CA THR A 61 0.78 3.49 -1.80
C THR A 61 0.91 4.72 -2.68
N ALA A 62 1.69 4.65 -3.78
CA ALA A 62 1.76 5.71 -4.77
C ALA A 62 0.42 5.93 -5.48
N TRP A 63 -0.29 4.85 -5.82
CA TRP A 63 -1.63 4.95 -6.40
C TRP A 63 -2.60 5.61 -5.42
N VAL A 64 -2.57 5.23 -4.15
CA VAL A 64 -3.39 5.86 -3.10
C VAL A 64 -3.08 7.36 -3.02
N ALA A 65 -1.80 7.74 -2.93
CA ALA A 65 -1.38 9.14 -2.85
C ALA A 65 -1.87 9.98 -4.05
N ASN A 66 -1.89 9.39 -5.26
CA ASN A 66 -2.38 10.05 -6.46
C ASN A 66 -3.92 10.06 -6.60
N SER A 67 -4.61 9.27 -5.78
CA SER A 67 -6.07 9.09 -5.82
C SER A 67 -6.81 9.81 -4.69
N ILE A 68 -6.10 10.50 -3.80
CA ILE A 68 -6.69 11.17 -2.63
C ILE A 68 -7.84 12.10 -3.07
N GLU A 69 -7.55 13.04 -3.96
CA GLU A 69 -8.54 14.02 -4.42
C GLU A 69 -9.65 13.38 -5.28
N PRO A 70 -9.34 12.62 -6.37
CA PRO A 70 -10.39 12.11 -7.25
C PRO A 70 -11.32 11.09 -6.58
N LEU A 71 -10.88 10.40 -5.53
CA LEU A 71 -11.68 9.46 -4.77
C LEU A 71 -12.12 10.00 -3.41
N ASN A 72 -11.87 11.26 -3.10
CA ASN A 72 -12.19 11.86 -1.79
C ASN A 72 -11.78 10.92 -0.65
N ILE A 73 -10.53 10.44 -0.68
CA ILE A 73 -10.04 9.48 0.32
C ILE A 73 -9.89 10.22 1.64
N LYS A 74 -10.54 9.72 2.69
CA LYS A 74 -10.49 10.31 4.04
C LYS A 74 -9.43 9.68 4.93
N GLY A 75 -9.05 8.44 4.65
CA GLY A 75 -8.01 7.74 5.41
C GLY A 75 -7.62 6.42 4.76
N VAL A 76 -6.50 5.89 5.23
CA VAL A 76 -5.98 4.58 4.83
C VAL A 76 -5.90 3.70 6.06
N LEU A 77 -6.35 2.47 5.96
CA LEU A 77 -6.34 1.48 7.03
C LEU A 77 -5.38 0.35 6.61
N CYS A 78 -4.37 0.07 7.42
CA CYS A 78 -3.50 -1.08 7.25
C CYS A 78 -3.78 -2.10 8.34
N THR A 79 -4.02 -3.35 7.96
CA THR A 79 -4.48 -4.41 8.86
C THR A 79 -3.35 -5.16 9.58
N GLY A 80 -2.11 -4.72 9.43
CA GLY A 80 -0.95 -5.36 10.06
C GLY A 80 -0.23 -6.33 9.14
N ASP A 81 0.54 -7.23 9.74
CA ASP A 81 1.47 -8.12 9.06
C ASP A 81 2.32 -7.36 8.03
N LEU A 82 3.00 -6.32 8.51
CA LEU A 82 3.87 -5.46 7.71
C LEU A 82 5.14 -6.20 7.30
N VAL A 83 5.59 -7.10 8.15
CA VAL A 83 6.76 -7.95 7.94
C VAL A 83 6.38 -9.42 8.06
N GLU A 84 7.13 -10.30 7.42
CA GLU A 84 6.94 -11.75 7.56
C GLU A 84 7.41 -12.25 8.92
N GLN A 85 8.48 -11.64 9.44
CA GLN A 85 9.10 -12.01 10.70
C GLN A 85 9.79 -10.78 11.30
N ASN A 86 9.51 -10.52 12.55
CA ASN A 86 9.95 -9.29 13.22
C ASN A 86 11.45 -9.27 13.56
N GLU A 87 12.13 -10.43 13.72
CA GLU A 87 13.51 -10.53 14.20
C GLU A 87 14.44 -11.40 13.34
N ILE A 88 14.07 -11.73 12.10
CA ILE A 88 14.91 -12.54 11.23
C ILE A 88 16.14 -11.76 10.78
N ARG A 89 17.33 -12.26 11.10
CA ARG A 89 18.61 -11.66 10.70
C ARG A 89 19.21 -12.30 9.47
N ILE A 90 18.91 -13.58 9.23
CA ILE A 90 19.43 -14.35 8.09
C ILE A 90 18.22 -15.00 7.42
N PRO A 91 17.76 -14.45 6.27
CA PRO A 91 16.67 -15.03 5.52
C PRO A 91 17.09 -16.37 4.89
N ASP A 92 16.13 -17.29 4.80
CA ASP A 92 16.35 -18.63 4.23
C ASP A 92 16.26 -18.67 2.69
N GLY A 93 15.84 -17.58 2.07
CA GLY A 93 15.62 -17.47 0.62
C GLY A 93 14.35 -18.17 0.11
N ILE A 94 13.64 -18.91 0.94
CA ILE A 94 12.42 -19.65 0.62
C ILE A 94 11.20 -18.86 1.10
N ASN A 95 11.20 -18.49 2.39
CA ASN A 95 10.13 -17.69 3.00
C ASN A 95 10.36 -16.18 2.85
N GLY A 96 11.51 -15.78 2.40
CA GLY A 96 11.93 -14.42 2.15
C GLY A 96 13.42 -14.32 1.87
N ASN A 97 13.85 -13.28 1.17
CA ASN A 97 15.27 -12.98 0.97
C ASN A 97 15.69 -11.68 1.64
N GLN A 98 14.80 -11.10 2.46
CA GLN A 98 15.05 -9.87 3.19
C GLN A 98 15.10 -10.16 4.69
N THR A 99 16.04 -9.54 5.40
CA THR A 99 16.05 -9.50 6.86
C THR A 99 14.82 -8.74 7.39
N SER A 100 14.48 -8.92 8.66
CA SER A 100 13.40 -8.16 9.30
C SER A 100 13.63 -6.66 9.20
N GLU A 101 14.87 -6.19 9.41
CA GLU A 101 15.19 -4.78 9.26
C GLU A 101 14.92 -4.27 7.85
N GLU A 102 15.33 -5.01 6.81
CA GLU A 102 15.06 -4.64 5.41
C GLU A 102 13.56 -4.64 5.09
N GLN A 103 12.80 -5.58 5.69
CA GLN A 103 11.34 -5.63 5.53
C GLN A 103 10.66 -4.43 6.20
N TRP A 104 11.04 -4.08 7.43
CA TRP A 104 10.53 -2.90 8.13
C TRP A 104 10.88 -1.60 7.39
N GLN A 105 12.11 -1.50 6.86
CA GLN A 105 12.51 -0.38 6.01
C GLN A 105 11.68 -0.29 4.73
N ALA A 106 11.36 -1.43 4.10
CA ALA A 106 10.54 -1.47 2.91
C ALA A 106 9.10 -1.02 3.20
N ALA A 107 8.50 -1.51 4.30
CA ALA A 107 7.19 -1.04 4.76
C ALA A 107 7.21 0.47 5.00
N SER A 108 8.20 0.95 5.74
CA SER A 108 8.36 2.38 6.03
C SER A 108 8.46 3.22 4.75
N ARG A 109 9.34 2.84 3.81
CA ARG A 109 9.47 3.55 2.51
C ARG A 109 8.17 3.61 1.72
N ALA A 110 7.39 2.54 1.74
CA ALA A 110 6.10 2.53 1.05
C ALA A 110 5.13 3.56 1.66
N PHE A 111 5.07 3.67 2.97
CA PHE A 111 4.21 4.64 3.67
C PHE A 111 4.70 6.08 3.60
N GLU A 112 5.99 6.35 3.38
CA GLU A 112 6.52 7.72 3.14
C GLU A 112 5.78 8.46 2.02
N ARG A 113 5.22 7.70 1.06
CA ARG A 113 4.42 8.28 -0.02
C ARG A 113 3.10 8.89 0.46
N LEU A 114 2.62 8.48 1.63
CA LEU A 114 1.38 8.93 2.26
C LEU A 114 1.63 9.97 3.35
N ASP A 115 2.86 10.05 3.89
CA ASP A 115 3.22 10.99 4.94
C ASP A 115 2.92 12.44 4.49
N ASP A 116 2.35 13.21 5.40
CA ASP A 116 1.96 14.61 5.23
C ASP A 116 0.88 14.87 4.15
N LYS A 117 0.35 13.81 3.53
CA LYS A 117 -0.70 13.90 2.53
C LYS A 117 -2.04 13.39 3.03
N ILE A 118 -2.02 12.29 3.78
CA ILE A 118 -3.22 11.67 4.31
C ILE A 118 -2.92 10.93 5.61
N SER A 119 -3.91 10.90 6.50
CA SER A 119 -3.81 10.09 7.69
C SER A 119 -4.00 8.62 7.38
N TYR A 120 -3.20 7.77 7.99
CA TYR A 120 -3.35 6.34 7.92
C TYR A 120 -3.35 5.72 9.33
N VAL A 121 -4.11 4.65 9.47
CA VAL A 121 -4.12 3.77 10.64
C VAL A 121 -3.18 2.61 10.34
N ILE A 122 -2.26 2.35 11.23
CA ILE A 122 -1.39 1.19 11.14
C ILE A 122 -1.71 0.26 12.30
N CYS A 123 -2.09 -0.96 11.98
CA CYS A 123 -2.25 -2.03 12.95
C CYS A 123 -1.02 -2.93 12.94
N THR A 124 -0.85 -3.70 13.98
CA THR A 124 0.08 -4.83 14.00
C THR A 124 -0.70 -6.13 13.78
N GLY A 125 -0.11 -7.04 13.01
CA GLY A 125 -0.56 -8.42 12.91
C GLY A 125 0.30 -9.35 13.75
N ASN A 126 0.06 -10.65 13.65
CA ASN A 126 0.82 -11.62 14.46
C ASN A 126 2.28 -11.79 13.99
N HIS A 127 2.58 -11.52 12.72
CA HIS A 127 3.94 -11.58 12.18
C HIS A 127 4.82 -10.38 12.59
N ASP A 128 4.20 -9.30 13.03
CA ASP A 128 4.91 -8.09 13.48
C ASP A 128 5.45 -8.21 14.91
N TYR A 129 5.15 -9.33 15.60
CA TYR A 129 5.58 -9.58 16.98
C TYR A 129 6.50 -10.78 17.12
N GLY A 130 7.43 -10.70 18.08
CA GLY A 130 8.28 -11.81 18.46
C GLY A 130 9.43 -12.05 17.51
N TYR A 131 9.99 -13.24 17.56
CA TYR A 131 11.07 -13.63 16.66
C TYR A 131 10.53 -13.97 15.28
N GLU A 132 9.61 -14.92 15.20
CA GLU A 132 8.94 -15.31 13.97
C GLU A 132 7.54 -14.71 13.88
N LYS A 133 6.66 -15.07 14.83
CA LYS A 133 5.29 -14.55 14.89
C LYS A 133 4.64 -14.78 16.27
N ALA A 134 4.37 -13.72 16.96
CA ALA A 134 3.57 -13.72 18.21
C ALA A 134 4.12 -14.56 19.37
N GLU A 135 5.40 -14.97 19.38
CA GLU A 135 6.00 -15.70 20.51
C GLU A 135 6.16 -14.81 21.75
N ASN A 136 6.21 -13.51 21.54
CA ASN A 136 6.25 -12.51 22.59
C ASN A 136 5.56 -11.22 22.10
N ARG A 137 5.67 -10.13 22.86
CA ARG A 137 5.04 -8.84 22.57
C ARG A 137 6.03 -7.77 22.08
N LEU A 138 7.24 -8.14 21.69
CA LEU A 138 8.21 -7.22 21.13
C LEU A 138 7.90 -6.96 19.66
N CYS A 139 7.85 -5.70 19.30
CA CYS A 139 7.54 -5.24 17.94
C CYS A 139 8.42 -4.05 17.59
N HIS A 140 8.91 -4.00 16.35
CA HIS A 140 9.69 -2.88 15.85
C HIS A 140 8.84 -1.76 15.20
N LEU A 141 7.51 -1.88 15.21
CA LEU A 141 6.64 -0.82 14.67
C LEU A 141 7.00 0.58 15.18
N PRO A 142 7.24 0.81 16.49
CA PRO A 142 7.56 2.15 16.99
C PRO A 142 8.85 2.76 16.43
N ASP A 143 9.82 1.92 16.04
CA ASP A 143 11.10 2.36 15.48
C ASP A 143 10.93 2.95 14.08
N TYR A 144 9.94 2.47 13.33
CA TYR A 144 9.66 2.87 11.94
C TYR A 144 8.46 3.78 11.79
N PHE A 145 7.52 3.73 12.72
CA PHE A 145 6.29 4.50 12.73
C PHE A 145 6.06 5.20 14.08
N PRO A 146 6.97 6.13 14.44
CA PRO A 146 6.74 6.96 15.63
C PRO A 146 5.50 7.84 15.44
N SER A 147 4.79 8.15 16.52
CA SER A 147 3.50 8.87 16.49
C SER A 147 3.56 10.27 15.88
N GLU A 148 4.73 10.88 15.81
CA GLU A 148 4.99 12.18 15.21
C GLU A 148 5.37 12.16 13.73
N ARG A 149 5.57 10.98 13.15
CA ARG A 149 6.05 10.82 11.77
C ARG A 149 5.16 11.50 10.74
N ASN A 150 3.85 11.31 10.82
CA ASN A 150 2.90 11.85 9.86
C ASN A 150 2.20 13.08 10.44
N SER A 151 2.40 14.24 9.85
CA SER A 151 1.78 15.49 10.33
C SER A 151 0.24 15.47 10.26
N CYS A 152 -0.35 14.64 9.40
CA CYS A 152 -1.81 14.47 9.33
C CYS A 152 -2.39 13.87 10.62
N TRP A 153 -1.62 13.10 11.37
CA TRP A 153 -2.03 12.54 12.67
C TRP A 153 -2.34 13.60 13.74
N LYS A 154 -1.78 14.81 13.63
CA LYS A 154 -2.14 15.91 14.52
C LYS A 154 -3.63 16.23 14.54
N LYS A 155 -4.36 15.86 13.48
CA LYS A 155 -5.79 16.10 13.35
C LYS A 155 -6.63 14.86 13.60
N SER A 156 -6.08 13.68 13.35
CA SER A 156 -6.84 12.42 13.34
C SER A 156 -6.50 11.48 14.48
N LEU A 157 -5.26 11.45 14.98
CA LEU A 157 -4.88 10.61 16.11
C LEU A 157 -5.46 11.20 17.40
N VAL A 158 -6.35 10.46 18.03
CA VAL A 158 -7.06 10.86 19.27
C VAL A 158 -6.30 10.38 20.50
N GLU A 159 -5.85 9.14 20.49
CA GLU A 159 -5.23 8.47 21.62
C GLU A 159 -4.29 7.37 21.15
N THR A 160 -3.22 7.13 21.90
CA THR A 160 -2.33 5.98 21.74
C THR A 160 -2.39 5.13 23.00
N GLY A 161 -2.48 3.82 22.82
CA GLY A 161 -2.33 2.86 23.91
C GLY A 161 -0.86 2.67 24.29
N LEU A 162 -0.65 1.98 25.41
CA LEU A 162 0.69 1.58 25.84
C LEU A 162 1.02 0.22 25.22
N ASN A 163 2.24 0.09 24.71
CA ASN A 163 2.74 -1.20 24.31
C ASN A 163 3.13 -2.06 25.55
N TYR A 164 3.62 -3.26 25.31
CA TYR A 164 4.11 -4.19 26.34
C TYR A 164 5.16 -3.55 27.30
N GLN A 165 5.93 -2.60 26.83
CA GLN A 165 6.96 -1.92 27.62
C GLN A 165 6.44 -0.69 28.37
N GLY A 166 5.13 -0.39 28.26
CA GLY A 166 4.52 0.79 28.88
C GLY A 166 4.80 2.09 28.12
N ILE A 167 5.14 2.02 26.84
CA ILE A 167 5.44 3.16 25.96
C ILE A 167 4.23 3.43 25.07
N PRO A 168 3.77 4.70 24.94
CA PRO A 168 2.71 5.06 23.98
C PRO A 168 3.17 4.78 22.56
N THR A 169 2.42 3.97 21.81
CA THR A 169 2.74 3.60 20.43
C THR A 169 1.48 3.48 19.58
N LEU A 170 1.65 3.37 18.25
CA LEU A 170 0.55 3.15 17.32
C LEU A 170 0.07 1.68 17.28
N GLU A 171 0.72 0.76 18.01
CA GLU A 171 0.28 -0.63 18.13
C GLU A 171 -1.18 -0.74 18.61
N ASN A 172 -1.59 0.19 19.46
CA ASN A 172 -2.97 0.36 19.88
C ASN A 172 -3.29 1.85 19.85
N ALA A 173 -4.21 2.27 19.00
CA ALA A 173 -4.49 3.67 18.83
C ALA A 173 -5.93 3.93 18.37
N ALA A 174 -6.44 5.11 18.65
CA ALA A 174 -7.74 5.58 18.19
C ALA A 174 -7.58 6.78 17.26
N TYR A 175 -8.32 6.77 16.17
CA TYR A 175 -8.29 7.81 15.14
C TYR A 175 -9.69 8.31 14.85
N GLU A 176 -9.82 9.60 14.57
CA GLU A 176 -11.04 10.23 14.14
C GLU A 176 -10.87 10.82 12.74
N PHE A 177 -11.77 10.47 11.83
CA PHE A 177 -11.81 11.00 10.48
C PHE A 177 -13.09 11.81 10.28
N GLU A 178 -12.96 13.03 9.78
CA GLU A 178 -14.11 13.83 9.36
C GLU A 178 -14.59 13.39 7.98
N THR A 179 -15.89 13.17 7.87
CA THR A 179 -16.54 12.85 6.61
C THR A 179 -17.58 13.90 6.27
N ASP A 180 -17.75 14.19 4.98
CA ASP A 180 -18.68 15.23 4.52
C ASP A 180 -20.16 14.88 4.75
N THR A 181 -20.45 13.57 4.89
CA THR A 181 -21.83 13.06 4.90
C THR A 181 -22.23 12.46 6.25
N TRP A 182 -21.31 11.77 6.94
CA TRP A 182 -21.62 10.99 8.14
C TRP A 182 -21.06 11.61 9.42
N GLY A 183 -20.45 12.80 9.31
CA GLY A 183 -19.77 13.42 10.44
C GLY A 183 -18.46 12.70 10.76
N LYS A 184 -18.21 12.41 12.01
CA LYS A 184 -16.95 11.83 12.50
C LYS A 184 -17.01 10.30 12.52
N LEU A 185 -16.00 9.68 11.95
CA LEU A 185 -15.78 8.25 11.98
C LEU A 185 -14.64 7.95 12.95
N LEU A 186 -14.93 7.21 14.02
CA LEU A 186 -13.93 6.71 14.95
C LEU A 186 -13.42 5.35 14.48
N VAL A 187 -12.11 5.23 14.37
CA VAL A 187 -11.41 3.97 14.04
C VAL A 187 -10.49 3.62 15.21
N ILE A 188 -10.60 2.41 15.71
CA ILE A 188 -9.79 1.90 16.81
C ILE A 188 -8.95 0.74 16.27
N SER A 189 -7.64 0.86 16.42
CA SER A 189 -6.65 -0.18 16.16
C SER A 189 -6.31 -0.87 17.46
N LEU A 190 -6.40 -2.20 17.51
CA LEU A 190 -6.13 -3.04 18.69
C LEU A 190 -5.19 -4.18 18.31
#